data_53c65db17ab3d443e959ae84e024c6bc
#
_entry.id   53c65db17ab3d443e959ae84e024c6bc
#
_cell.length_a   1.000
_cell.length_b   1.000
_cell.length_c   1.000
_cell.angle_alpha   90.00
_cell.angle_beta   90.00
_cell.angle_gamma   90.00
#
_symmetry.space_group_name_H-M   'P 1'
#
loop_
_entity.id
_entity.type
_entity.pdbx_description
1 polymer ?
#
loop_
_entity_poly.entity_id
_entity_poly.type
_entity_poly.pdbx_seq_one_letter_code
_entity_poly.pdbx_strand_id
1 'polypeptide(L)'
;MDSRFIVGAFTAILILWAAFRYRAKRRVSAVGDGGGGTEPLPEQVSYHMPLEIMYTVIPFIIVAVLFYFTARDQSAITKISPAGVAVHEIDVNAIQWAWQFTYPEAKEKTVTGTPENYPTLYLPLGERVRINLTASDVVHSIWIPAFMMQMQALPYVKNQFEFTAQKEGTYPGFCNMHCGRNHSQMRFTVKVVSPAEYQNYINALKGGVA
;
A
#
# COMPACT_ATOMS: atom_id res chain seq x y z
N MET A 1 -0.91 4.59 -21.05
CA MET A 1 -1.02 3.16 -21.37
C MET A 1 -0.33 2.42 -20.25
N ASP A 2 -1.07 1.59 -19.49
CA ASP A 2 -0.53 0.94 -18.28
C ASP A 2 0.63 0.00 -18.62
N SER A 3 1.75 0.12 -17.92
CA SER A 3 2.94 -0.74 -18.09
C SER A 3 2.62 -2.23 -18.03
N ARG A 4 1.57 -2.62 -17.31
CA ARG A 4 1.05 -3.99 -17.22
C ARG A 4 0.66 -4.57 -18.59
N PHE A 5 0.01 -3.77 -19.44
CA PHE A 5 -0.38 -4.20 -20.78
C PHE A 5 0.82 -4.39 -21.70
N ILE A 6 1.86 -3.57 -21.56
CA ILE A 6 3.09 -3.67 -22.37
C ILE A 6 3.82 -4.97 -22.01
N VAL A 7 4.02 -5.26 -20.73
CA VAL A 7 4.69 -6.49 -20.27
C VAL A 7 3.86 -7.72 -20.64
N GLY A 8 2.54 -7.68 -20.44
CA GLY A 8 1.64 -8.78 -20.82
C GLY A 8 1.64 -9.07 -22.32
N ALA A 9 1.57 -8.03 -23.15
CA ALA A 9 1.64 -8.19 -24.61
C ALA A 9 2.98 -8.74 -25.06
N PHE A 10 4.10 -8.25 -24.53
CA PHE A 10 5.43 -8.76 -24.83
C PHE A 10 5.57 -10.25 -24.47
N THR A 11 5.13 -10.63 -23.27
CA THR A 11 5.16 -12.04 -22.84
C THR A 11 4.29 -12.94 -23.74
N ALA A 12 3.08 -12.48 -24.08
CA ALA A 12 2.19 -13.21 -24.98
C ALA A 12 2.81 -13.40 -26.37
N ILE A 13 3.45 -12.36 -26.91
CA ILE A 13 4.16 -12.42 -28.20
C ILE A 13 5.27 -13.46 -28.16
N LEU A 14 6.09 -13.47 -27.09
CA LEU A 14 7.17 -14.46 -26.94
C LEU A 14 6.64 -15.89 -26.86
N ILE A 15 5.56 -16.12 -26.10
CA ILE A 15 4.93 -17.44 -25.98
C ILE A 15 4.39 -17.90 -27.33
N LEU A 16 3.65 -17.04 -28.03
CA LEU A 16 3.09 -17.37 -29.36
C LEU A 16 4.22 -17.62 -30.36
N TRP A 17 5.24 -16.76 -30.38
CA TRP A 17 6.39 -16.95 -31.23
C TRP A 17 7.07 -18.30 -30.98
N ALA A 18 7.32 -18.68 -29.74
CA ALA A 18 7.90 -19.94 -29.36
C ALA A 18 7.00 -21.13 -29.80
N ALA A 19 5.69 -21.02 -29.54
CA ALA A 19 4.73 -22.07 -29.95
C ALA A 19 4.67 -22.28 -31.45
N PHE A 20 4.77 -21.23 -32.26
CA PHE A 20 4.78 -21.35 -33.74
C PHE A 20 6.13 -21.75 -34.25
N ARG A 21 7.21 -21.19 -33.74
CA ARG A 21 8.59 -21.42 -34.24
C ARG A 21 9.10 -22.83 -33.95
N TYR A 22 8.76 -23.37 -32.78
CA TYR A 22 9.21 -24.67 -32.30
C TYR A 22 8.12 -25.75 -32.39
N ARG A 23 7.06 -25.50 -33.16
CA ARG A 23 6.00 -26.48 -33.38
C ARG A 23 6.55 -27.73 -34.03
N ALA A 24 6.40 -28.90 -33.40
CA ALA A 24 6.75 -30.18 -33.96
C ALA A 24 5.91 -30.41 -35.21
N LYS A 25 6.58 -30.61 -36.35
CA LYS A 25 5.93 -31.05 -37.61
C LYS A 25 5.49 -32.48 -37.39
N ARG A 26 4.17 -32.74 -37.41
CA ARG A 26 3.61 -34.07 -37.35
C ARG A 26 4.04 -34.78 -38.66
N ARG A 27 5.11 -35.55 -38.61
CA ARG A 27 5.42 -36.45 -39.71
C ARG A 27 4.42 -37.61 -39.68
N VAL A 28 3.58 -37.69 -40.68
CA VAL A 28 2.80 -38.91 -40.95
C VAL A 28 3.82 -39.94 -41.37
N SER A 29 4.19 -40.84 -40.47
CA SER A 29 4.92 -42.05 -40.86
C SER A 29 4.01 -42.81 -41.80
N ALA A 30 4.39 -42.87 -43.07
CA ALA A 30 3.80 -43.80 -43.99
C ALA A 30 3.97 -45.19 -43.37
N VAL A 31 2.86 -45.85 -43.05
CA VAL A 31 2.85 -47.25 -42.62
C VAL A 31 3.44 -48.10 -43.73
N GLY A 32 4.64 -48.63 -43.54
CA GLY A 32 5.22 -49.58 -44.45
C GLY A 32 6.72 -49.50 -44.63
N ASP A 33 7.49 -49.54 -43.54
CA ASP A 33 8.78 -50.23 -43.57
C ASP A 33 9.31 -50.45 -42.14
N GLY A 34 9.63 -51.68 -41.80
CA GLY A 34 9.99 -52.15 -40.46
C GLY A 34 11.37 -51.70 -39.97
N GLY A 35 11.73 -50.44 -40.16
CA GLY A 35 12.94 -49.86 -39.66
C GLY A 35 12.64 -48.85 -38.54
N GLY A 36 12.80 -49.26 -37.29
CA GLY A 36 12.76 -48.39 -36.11
C GLY A 36 13.87 -47.36 -36.10
N GLY A 37 13.83 -46.40 -37.03
CA GLY A 37 14.71 -45.25 -37.01
C GLY A 37 14.33 -44.34 -35.89
N THR A 38 15.06 -44.38 -34.78
CA THR A 38 15.03 -43.35 -33.75
C THR A 38 15.50 -42.06 -34.42
N GLU A 39 14.56 -41.15 -34.72
CA GLU A 39 14.95 -39.81 -35.15
C GLU A 39 15.90 -39.18 -34.09
N PRO A 40 17.02 -38.59 -34.52
CA PRO A 40 17.92 -37.94 -33.58
C PRO A 40 17.14 -36.82 -32.83
N LEU A 41 17.27 -36.83 -31.53
CA LEU A 41 16.72 -35.76 -30.71
C LEU A 41 17.25 -34.40 -31.20
N PRO A 42 16.44 -33.33 -31.13
CA PRO A 42 16.95 -32.01 -31.44
C PRO A 42 18.17 -31.68 -30.58
N GLU A 43 19.10 -30.91 -31.14
CA GLU A 43 20.30 -30.48 -30.43
C GLU A 43 19.90 -29.85 -29.07
N GLN A 44 20.43 -30.41 -27.98
CA GLN A 44 20.18 -29.97 -26.62
C GLN A 44 21.25 -28.96 -26.25
N VAL A 45 20.89 -27.65 -26.28
CA VAL A 45 21.79 -26.58 -25.85
C VAL A 45 21.76 -26.50 -24.31
N SER A 46 22.87 -26.95 -23.68
CA SER A 46 23.00 -26.94 -22.21
C SER A 46 23.34 -25.56 -21.66
N TYR A 47 24.06 -24.74 -22.40
CA TYR A 47 24.54 -23.43 -21.98
C TYR A 47 24.47 -22.40 -23.10
N HIS A 48 24.07 -21.18 -22.72
CA HIS A 48 24.17 -20.02 -23.60
C HIS A 48 24.63 -18.82 -22.77
N MET A 49 25.92 -18.76 -22.47
CA MET A 49 26.52 -17.82 -21.54
C MET A 49 26.08 -16.34 -21.70
N PRO A 50 26.04 -15.77 -22.93
CA PRO A 50 25.56 -14.40 -23.10
C PRO A 50 24.11 -14.20 -22.68
N LEU A 51 23.24 -15.16 -22.96
CA LEU A 51 21.83 -15.12 -22.58
C LEU A 51 21.67 -15.24 -21.05
N GLU A 52 22.45 -16.13 -20.43
CA GLU A 52 22.45 -16.36 -18.98
C GLU A 52 22.90 -15.11 -18.23
N ILE A 53 23.98 -14.47 -18.69
CA ILE A 53 24.43 -13.19 -18.13
C ILE A 53 23.35 -12.11 -18.31
N MET A 54 22.75 -12.03 -19.48
CA MET A 54 21.74 -11.01 -19.77
C MET A 54 20.53 -11.13 -18.85
N TYR A 55 19.92 -12.33 -18.74
CA TYR A 55 18.71 -12.50 -17.90
C TYR A 55 19.01 -12.49 -16.40
N THR A 56 20.28 -12.59 -15.98
CA THR A 56 20.69 -12.41 -14.58
C THR A 56 20.99 -10.95 -14.28
N VAL A 57 21.80 -10.29 -15.10
CA VAL A 57 22.28 -8.92 -14.85
C VAL A 57 21.18 -7.89 -15.01
N ILE A 58 20.34 -8.01 -16.05
CA ILE A 58 19.26 -7.03 -16.29
C ILE A 58 18.27 -6.95 -15.13
N PRO A 59 17.67 -8.07 -14.66
CA PRO A 59 16.80 -8.02 -13.49
C PRO A 59 17.50 -7.52 -12.23
N PHE A 60 18.76 -7.88 -12.02
CA PHE A 60 19.54 -7.41 -10.88
C PHE A 60 19.68 -5.88 -10.89
N ILE A 61 20.01 -5.28 -12.03
CA ILE A 61 20.10 -3.82 -12.17
C ILE A 61 18.74 -3.18 -11.92
N ILE A 62 17.66 -3.73 -12.48
CA ILE A 62 16.29 -3.21 -12.27
C ILE A 62 15.95 -3.23 -10.78
N VAL A 63 16.18 -4.34 -10.09
CA VAL A 63 15.92 -4.46 -8.65
C VAL A 63 16.78 -3.47 -7.85
N ALA A 64 18.05 -3.32 -8.17
CA ALA A 64 18.94 -2.37 -7.48
C ALA A 64 18.46 -0.92 -7.63
N VAL A 65 18.03 -0.53 -8.84
CA VAL A 65 17.48 0.82 -9.09
C VAL A 65 16.17 1.03 -8.33
N LEU A 66 15.25 0.06 -8.38
CA LEU A 66 13.98 0.13 -7.64
C LEU A 66 14.21 0.18 -6.13
N PHE A 67 15.15 -0.62 -5.62
CA PHE A 67 15.52 -0.61 -4.20
C PHE A 67 16.05 0.76 -3.76
N TYR A 68 16.92 1.37 -4.56
CA TYR A 68 17.45 2.70 -4.26
C TYR A 68 16.33 3.74 -4.12
N PHE A 69 15.42 3.81 -5.09
CA PHE A 69 14.30 4.76 -5.03
C PHE A 69 13.34 4.45 -3.89
N THR A 70 13.03 3.16 -3.66
CA THR A 70 12.16 2.74 -2.56
C THR A 70 12.75 3.12 -1.20
N ALA A 71 14.03 2.85 -0.96
CA ALA A 71 14.70 3.18 0.29
C ALA A 71 14.74 4.71 0.53
N ARG A 72 15.00 5.48 -0.52
CA ARG A 72 14.98 6.95 -0.47
C ARG A 72 13.59 7.48 -0.10
N ASP A 73 12.56 7.03 -0.79
CA ASP A 73 11.20 7.52 -0.61
C ASP A 73 10.62 7.04 0.74
N GLN A 74 10.90 5.81 1.15
CA GLN A 74 10.55 5.32 2.48
C GLN A 74 11.19 6.17 3.59
N SER A 75 12.47 6.50 3.46
CA SER A 75 13.17 7.35 4.43
C SER A 75 12.55 8.75 4.52
N ALA A 76 12.07 9.29 3.40
CA ALA A 76 11.39 10.59 3.38
C ALA A 76 10.00 10.54 4.03
N ILE A 77 9.23 9.48 3.78
CA ILE A 77 7.86 9.31 4.31
C ILE A 77 7.87 9.03 5.83
N THR A 78 8.86 8.26 6.30
CA THR A 78 8.94 7.89 7.74
C THR A 78 9.65 8.94 8.59
N LYS A 79 10.15 10.02 7.97
CA LYS A 79 10.84 11.09 8.70
C LYS A 79 9.85 11.91 9.52
N ILE A 80 10.07 11.93 10.82
CA ILE A 80 9.32 12.77 11.77
C ILE A 80 10.01 14.12 11.93
N SER A 81 9.23 15.19 11.98
CA SER A 81 9.74 16.56 12.20
C SER A 81 10.45 16.68 13.55
N PRO A 82 11.55 17.41 13.62
CA PRO A 82 12.23 17.68 14.90
C PRO A 82 11.32 18.39 15.91
N ALA A 83 11.66 18.27 17.18
CA ALA A 83 10.98 19.03 18.23
C ALA A 83 11.02 20.54 17.94
N GLY A 84 9.90 21.24 18.16
CA GLY A 84 9.76 22.67 17.95
C GLY A 84 9.25 23.07 16.56
N VAL A 85 9.11 22.13 15.63
CA VAL A 85 8.38 22.38 14.38
C VAL A 85 6.89 22.32 14.68
N ALA A 86 6.15 23.35 14.25
CA ALA A 86 4.69 23.38 14.41
C ALA A 86 4.04 22.26 13.57
N VAL A 87 3.37 21.34 14.25
CA VAL A 87 2.58 20.27 13.65
C VAL A 87 1.30 20.11 14.47
N HIS A 88 0.20 19.76 13.80
CA HIS A 88 -1.03 19.35 14.47
C HIS A 88 -0.88 17.91 14.93
N GLU A 89 -0.85 17.68 16.22
CA GLU A 89 -0.79 16.32 16.77
C GLU A 89 -2.20 15.77 16.97
N ILE A 90 -2.39 14.51 16.56
CA ILE A 90 -3.63 13.76 16.79
C ILE A 90 -3.24 12.38 17.28
N ASP A 91 -3.71 12.03 18.48
CA ASP A 91 -3.53 10.69 19.00
C ASP A 91 -4.66 9.79 18.48
N VAL A 92 -4.30 8.70 17.85
CA VAL A 92 -5.21 7.72 17.28
C VAL A 92 -5.05 6.41 18.02
N ASN A 93 -6.13 5.98 18.67
CA ASN A 93 -6.17 4.69 19.34
C ASN A 93 -7.17 3.75 18.65
N ALA A 94 -6.75 2.53 18.40
CA ALA A 94 -7.60 1.48 17.86
C ALA A 94 -8.06 0.55 18.97
N ILE A 95 -9.35 0.23 18.97
CA ILE A 95 -9.99 -0.75 19.87
C ILE A 95 -10.93 -1.63 19.06
N GLN A 96 -11.29 -2.80 19.55
CA GLN A 96 -12.26 -3.68 18.91
C GLN A 96 -13.70 -3.18 19.13
N TRP A 97 -14.40 -2.62 18.14
CA TRP A 97 -14.05 -2.39 16.74
C TRP A 97 -14.36 -0.95 16.38
N ALA A 98 -13.59 -0.03 16.92
CA ALA A 98 -13.77 1.39 16.77
C ALA A 98 -12.43 2.13 16.68
N TRP A 99 -12.49 3.36 16.20
CA TRP A 99 -11.38 4.32 16.23
C TRP A 99 -11.67 5.42 17.22
N GLN A 100 -10.64 5.86 17.93
CA GLN A 100 -10.66 7.00 18.84
C GLN A 100 -9.66 8.03 18.33
N PHE A 101 -10.11 9.26 18.17
CA PHE A 101 -9.29 10.41 17.77
C PHE A 101 -9.24 11.40 18.90
N THR A 102 -8.08 11.58 19.49
CA THR A 102 -7.85 12.55 20.56
C THR A 102 -7.07 13.73 20.02
N TYR A 103 -7.56 14.93 20.30
CA TYR A 103 -6.96 16.18 19.85
C TYR A 103 -6.33 16.90 21.05
N PRO A 104 -5.00 16.89 21.22
CA PRO A 104 -4.30 17.61 22.29
C PRO A 104 -4.63 19.10 22.28
N GLU A 105 -4.75 19.70 21.09
CA GLU A 105 -5.14 21.10 20.90
C GLU A 105 -6.54 21.42 21.47
N ALA A 106 -7.41 20.43 21.57
CA ALA A 106 -8.74 20.52 22.13
C ALA A 106 -8.81 20.06 23.61
N LYS A 107 -7.74 20.23 24.40
CA LYS A 107 -7.63 19.77 25.79
C LYS A 107 -7.89 18.26 25.92
N GLU A 108 -7.21 17.47 25.10
CA GLU A 108 -7.28 16.00 25.07
C GLU A 108 -8.72 15.47 24.83
N LYS A 109 -9.54 16.22 24.12
CA LYS A 109 -10.87 15.72 23.76
C LYS A 109 -10.79 14.59 22.78
N THR A 110 -11.54 13.52 23.05
CA THR A 110 -11.56 12.28 22.25
C THR A 110 -12.91 12.13 21.56
N VAL A 111 -12.87 11.90 20.27
CA VAL A 111 -14.02 11.49 19.46
C VAL A 111 -13.93 9.97 19.26
N THR A 112 -14.92 9.25 19.74
CA THR A 112 -14.99 7.79 19.65
C THR A 112 -16.16 7.39 18.77
N GLY A 113 -15.94 6.48 17.83
CA GLY A 113 -16.99 5.90 17.01
C GLY A 113 -17.46 4.54 17.50
N THR A 114 -18.42 3.99 16.78
CA THR A 114 -18.90 2.60 16.89
C THR A 114 -18.95 1.97 15.50
N PRO A 115 -19.15 0.64 15.40
CA PRO A 115 -19.33 -0.02 14.10
C PRO A 115 -20.54 0.49 13.31
N GLU A 116 -21.53 1.08 13.99
CA GLU A 116 -22.75 1.64 13.39
C GLU A 116 -22.62 3.14 13.09
N ASN A 117 -21.78 3.85 13.86
CA ASN A 117 -21.55 5.28 13.74
C ASN A 117 -20.05 5.59 13.71
N TYR A 118 -19.52 5.67 12.51
CA TYR A 118 -18.09 5.87 12.30
C TYR A 118 -17.62 7.25 12.74
N PRO A 119 -16.50 7.36 13.45
CA PRO A 119 -15.95 8.64 13.86
C PRO A 119 -15.36 9.39 12.66
N THR A 120 -15.33 10.71 12.74
CA THR A 120 -14.71 11.57 11.74
C THR A 120 -13.39 12.12 12.25
N LEU A 121 -12.33 11.88 11.51
CA LEU A 121 -11.00 12.46 11.67
C LEU A 121 -10.94 13.78 10.88
N TYR A 122 -10.88 14.91 11.56
CA TYR A 122 -10.71 16.22 10.94
C TYR A 122 -9.24 16.56 10.76
N LEU A 123 -8.88 17.06 9.58
CA LEU A 123 -7.53 17.42 9.20
C LEU A 123 -7.50 18.81 8.54
N PRO A 124 -6.52 19.67 8.86
CA PRO A 124 -6.34 20.95 8.18
C PRO A 124 -5.70 20.76 6.81
N LEU A 125 -6.21 21.49 5.81
CA LEU A 125 -5.62 21.55 4.48
C LEU A 125 -4.27 22.27 4.50
N GLY A 126 -3.27 21.70 3.84
CA GLY A 126 -1.96 22.33 3.63
C GLY A 126 -1.06 22.40 4.86
N GLU A 127 -1.55 22.02 6.03
CA GLU A 127 -0.79 22.04 7.28
C GLU A 127 -0.29 20.62 7.62
N ARG A 128 0.82 20.56 8.35
CA ARG A 128 1.44 19.29 8.72
C ARG A 128 0.76 18.67 9.91
N VAL A 129 0.39 17.41 9.78
CA VAL A 129 -0.27 16.63 10.84
C VAL A 129 0.62 15.46 11.23
N ARG A 130 0.79 15.24 12.52
CA ARG A 130 1.42 14.06 13.12
C ARG A 130 0.36 13.17 13.72
N ILE A 131 0.30 11.94 13.27
CA ILE A 131 -0.52 10.90 13.87
C ILE A 131 0.34 10.07 14.83
N ASN A 132 -0.07 10.03 16.09
CA ASN A 132 0.44 9.12 17.09
C ASN A 132 -0.50 7.91 17.17
N LEU A 133 -0.05 6.75 16.76
CA LEU A 133 -0.90 5.59 16.52
C LEU A 133 -0.61 4.46 17.53
N THR A 134 -1.66 4.03 18.24
CA THR A 134 -1.61 2.94 19.22
C THR A 134 -2.82 2.02 19.07
N ALA A 135 -2.77 0.86 19.71
CA ALA A 135 -3.93 -0.01 19.91
C ALA A 135 -4.03 -0.43 21.37
N SER A 136 -5.26 -0.57 21.89
CA SER A 136 -5.49 -0.96 23.28
C SER A 136 -5.64 -2.47 23.48
N ASP A 137 -5.85 -3.23 22.44
CA ASP A 137 -6.20 -4.66 22.53
C ASP A 137 -5.40 -5.54 21.56
N VAL A 138 -5.80 -5.62 20.30
CA VAL A 138 -5.13 -6.43 19.27
C VAL A 138 -4.45 -5.55 18.23
N VAL A 139 -3.76 -6.15 17.29
CA VAL A 139 -3.17 -5.43 16.16
C VAL A 139 -4.29 -4.95 15.22
N HIS A 140 -4.26 -3.67 14.91
CA HIS A 140 -5.07 -3.02 13.87
C HIS A 140 -4.14 -2.36 12.85
N SER A 141 -4.70 -1.77 11.81
CA SER A 141 -3.93 -0.93 10.87
C SER A 141 -4.82 0.20 10.36
N ILE A 142 -4.39 1.44 10.56
CA ILE A 142 -5.05 2.58 9.93
C ILE A 142 -4.71 2.60 8.44
N TRP A 143 -5.72 2.77 7.60
CA TRP A 143 -5.55 2.87 6.15
C TRP A 143 -6.45 3.96 5.58
N ILE A 144 -5.82 4.93 4.92
CA ILE A 144 -6.50 6.01 4.21
C ILE A 144 -6.10 5.91 2.73
N PRO A 145 -6.89 5.19 1.90
CA PRO A 145 -6.52 4.92 0.50
C PRO A 145 -6.22 6.18 -0.32
N ALA A 146 -6.99 7.24 -0.10
CA ALA A 146 -6.83 8.50 -0.82
C ALA A 146 -5.46 9.17 -0.58
N PHE A 147 -4.81 8.88 0.54
CA PHE A 147 -3.49 9.42 0.90
C PHE A 147 -2.37 8.39 0.64
N MET A 148 -2.72 7.20 0.13
CA MET A 148 -1.79 6.07 -0.04
C MET A 148 -1.04 5.74 1.26
N MET A 149 -1.69 5.97 2.41
CA MET A 149 -1.10 5.85 3.74
C MET A 149 -1.71 4.68 4.51
N GLN A 150 -0.83 3.83 5.02
CA GLN A 150 -1.16 2.69 5.86
C GLN A 150 -0.10 2.53 6.93
N MET A 151 -0.52 2.27 8.19
CA MET A 151 0.39 1.95 9.29
C MET A 151 -0.29 1.08 10.32
N GLN A 152 0.45 0.13 10.90
CA GLN A 152 -0.05 -0.73 11.95
C GLN A 152 -0.20 0.03 13.28
N ALA A 153 -1.34 -0.15 13.93
CA ALA A 153 -1.59 0.21 15.31
C ALA A 153 -1.31 -1.02 16.18
N LEU A 154 -0.30 -0.94 17.01
CA LEU A 154 0.20 -2.05 17.82
C LEU A 154 -0.11 -1.81 19.30
N PRO A 155 -0.47 -2.86 20.06
CA PRO A 155 -0.49 -2.79 21.51
C PRO A 155 0.91 -2.48 22.06
N TYR A 156 0.99 -1.60 23.05
CA TYR A 156 2.23 -1.23 23.75
C TYR A 156 3.32 -0.54 22.91
N VAL A 157 3.05 -0.25 21.63
CA VAL A 157 3.98 0.46 20.74
C VAL A 157 3.30 1.71 20.18
N LYS A 158 3.95 2.86 20.33
CA LYS A 158 3.50 4.12 19.74
C LYS A 158 4.18 4.29 18.38
N ASN A 159 3.46 4.02 17.30
CA ASN A 159 3.90 4.34 15.95
C ASN A 159 3.57 5.80 15.63
N GLN A 160 4.37 6.42 14.75
CA GLN A 160 4.17 7.80 14.35
C GLN A 160 4.38 7.96 12.84
N PHE A 161 3.59 8.80 12.23
CA PHE A 161 3.81 9.28 10.88
C PHE A 161 3.29 10.70 10.71
N GLU A 162 3.85 11.40 9.73
CA GLU A 162 3.45 12.76 9.39
C GLU A 162 3.08 12.85 7.93
N PHE A 163 2.11 13.70 7.64
CA PHE A 163 1.71 14.03 6.29
C PHE A 163 1.06 15.41 6.22
N THR A 164 0.85 15.89 5.01
CA THR A 164 0.14 17.14 4.72
C THR A 164 -0.95 16.84 3.71
N ALA A 165 -2.20 17.06 4.08
CA ALA A 165 -3.33 16.87 3.17
C ALA A 165 -3.34 17.99 2.11
N GLN A 166 -3.39 17.61 0.82
CA GLN A 166 -3.23 18.55 -0.30
C GLN A 166 -4.56 18.96 -0.94
N LYS A 167 -5.67 18.33 -0.57
CA LYS A 167 -6.97 18.57 -1.18
C LYS A 167 -8.09 18.43 -0.16
N GLU A 168 -8.96 19.43 -0.10
CA GLU A 168 -10.19 19.36 0.68
C GLU A 168 -11.11 18.23 0.20
N GLY A 169 -11.86 17.67 1.11
CA GLY A 169 -12.83 16.61 0.79
C GLY A 169 -13.09 15.66 1.93
N THR A 170 -13.96 14.71 1.65
CA THR A 170 -14.32 13.62 2.56
C THR A 170 -13.85 12.32 1.99
N TYR A 171 -13.09 11.57 2.76
CA TYR A 171 -12.44 10.34 2.32
C TYR A 171 -12.73 9.20 3.29
N PRO A 172 -12.90 7.96 2.80
CA PRO A 172 -13.06 6.80 3.66
C PRO A 172 -11.73 6.37 4.28
N GLY A 173 -11.80 5.91 5.53
CA GLY A 173 -10.72 5.25 6.23
C GLY A 173 -11.16 3.90 6.77
N PHE A 174 -10.22 2.97 6.92
CA PHE A 174 -10.50 1.57 7.24
C PHE A 174 -9.47 1.01 8.22
N CYS A 175 -9.87 -0.06 8.92
CA CYS A 175 -8.92 -1.01 9.47
C CYS A 175 -8.48 -1.99 8.38
N ASN A 176 -7.18 -2.19 8.22
CA ASN A 176 -6.59 -3.02 7.15
C ASN A 176 -5.82 -4.24 7.69
N MET A 177 -5.84 -4.48 9.00
CA MET A 177 -5.30 -5.69 9.62
C MET A 177 -6.44 -6.43 10.31
N HIS A 178 -6.60 -7.73 10.00
CA HIS A 178 -7.67 -8.53 10.58
C HIS A 178 -7.63 -8.49 12.11
N CYS A 179 -8.64 -7.89 12.71
CA CYS A 179 -8.74 -7.64 14.14
C CYS A 179 -9.96 -8.31 14.80
N GLY A 180 -10.61 -9.25 14.12
CA GLY A 180 -11.73 -10.02 14.67
C GLY A 180 -13.04 -9.87 13.91
N ARG A 181 -14.16 -10.18 14.57
CA ARG A 181 -15.51 -10.35 13.93
C ARG A 181 -15.95 -9.12 13.12
N ASN A 182 -15.84 -7.92 13.68
CA ASN A 182 -16.33 -6.68 13.05
C ASN A 182 -15.21 -5.91 12.32
N HIS A 183 -14.13 -6.59 11.94
CA HIS A 183 -13.03 -5.99 11.19
C HIS A 183 -13.49 -5.20 9.95
N SER A 184 -14.40 -5.73 9.17
CA SER A 184 -14.93 -5.07 7.96
C SER A 184 -15.78 -3.85 8.23
N GLN A 185 -16.28 -3.68 9.47
CA GLN A 185 -17.10 -2.55 9.91
C GLN A 185 -16.28 -1.51 10.68
N MET A 186 -15.02 -1.79 10.98
CA MET A 186 -14.12 -0.87 11.68
C MET A 186 -13.63 0.22 10.71
N ARG A 187 -14.48 1.20 10.47
CA ARG A 187 -14.29 2.29 9.51
C ARG A 187 -14.23 3.63 10.21
N PHE A 188 -13.80 4.64 9.48
CA PHE A 188 -13.86 6.04 9.88
C PHE A 188 -13.96 6.94 8.65
N THR A 189 -14.31 8.19 8.86
CA THR A 189 -14.33 9.21 7.82
C THR A 189 -13.16 10.17 8.06
N VAL A 190 -12.45 10.55 7.01
CA VAL A 190 -11.45 11.64 7.05
C VAL A 190 -12.08 12.86 6.39
N LYS A 191 -12.10 13.99 7.07
CA LYS A 191 -12.59 15.26 6.56
C LYS A 191 -11.44 16.27 6.51
N VAL A 192 -10.96 16.58 5.32
CA VAL A 192 -9.96 17.63 5.10
C VAL A 192 -10.70 18.93 4.85
N VAL A 193 -10.43 19.91 5.69
CA VAL A 193 -11.11 21.21 5.70
C VAL A 193 -10.11 22.36 5.68
N SER A 194 -10.59 23.57 5.41
CA SER A 194 -9.74 24.76 5.51
C SER A 194 -9.18 24.92 6.94
N PRO A 195 -8.01 25.56 7.11
CA PRO A 195 -7.45 25.82 8.43
C PRO A 195 -8.42 26.53 9.37
N ALA A 196 -9.22 27.47 8.85
CA ALA A 196 -10.23 28.18 9.64
C ALA A 196 -11.35 27.25 10.13
N GLU A 197 -11.85 26.35 9.25
CA GLU A 197 -12.87 25.36 9.64
C GLU A 197 -12.31 24.35 10.65
N TYR A 198 -11.05 23.94 10.48
CA TYR A 198 -10.37 23.08 11.45
C TYR A 198 -10.29 23.75 12.84
N GLN A 199 -9.87 25.01 12.92
CA GLN A 199 -9.83 25.74 14.19
C GLN A 199 -11.22 25.91 14.82
N ASN A 200 -12.26 26.13 14.02
CA ASN A 200 -13.63 26.15 14.50
C ASN A 200 -14.05 24.81 15.10
N TYR A 201 -13.69 23.70 14.44
CA TYR A 201 -13.93 22.36 14.97
C TYR A 201 -13.19 22.12 16.30
N ILE A 202 -11.91 22.46 16.38
CA ILE A 202 -11.11 22.34 17.61
C ILE A 202 -11.74 23.18 18.75
N ASN A 203 -12.21 24.39 18.44
CA ASN A 203 -12.87 25.26 19.44
C ASN A 203 -14.23 24.70 19.88
N ALA A 204 -15.01 24.13 18.98
CA ALA A 204 -16.28 23.46 19.32
C ALA A 204 -16.03 22.23 20.22
N LEU A 205 -15.01 21.44 19.95
CA LEU A 205 -14.60 20.34 20.82
C LEU A 205 -14.23 20.83 22.24
N LYS A 206 -13.47 21.93 22.35
CA LYS A 206 -13.13 22.53 23.66
C LYS A 206 -14.39 22.93 24.46
N GLY A 207 -15.40 23.43 23.73
CA GLY A 207 -16.67 23.84 24.31
C GLY A 207 -17.64 22.70 24.65
N GLY A 208 -17.35 21.47 24.24
CA GLY A 208 -18.21 20.31 24.45
C GLY A 208 -19.42 20.25 23.52
N VAL A 209 -19.39 20.90 22.37
CA VAL A 209 -20.49 21.07 21.39
C VAL A 209 -20.19 20.34 20.05
N ALA A 210 -19.38 19.29 20.06
CA ALA A 210 -19.07 18.53 18.85
C ALA A 210 -19.37 17.04 19.02
#